data_cb8c54e9305b9f5931fa091f11278f30
#
_entry.id   cb8c54e9305b9f5931fa091f11278f30
#
_cell.length_a   1.000
_cell.length_b   1.000
_cell.length_c   1.000
_cell.angle_alpha   90.00
_cell.angle_beta   90.00
_cell.angle_gamma   90.00
#
_symmetry.space_group_name_H-M   'P 1'
#
loop_
_entity.id
_entity.type
_entity.pdbx_description
1 polymer ?
#
loop_
_entity_poly.entity_id
_entity_poly.type
_entity_poly.pdbx_seq_one_letter_code
_entity_poly.pdbx_strand_id
1 'polypeptide(L)'
;VKPENVGKTDIARAAAAIAPSIVTVDSLSGSGESLGTGIIVTSDGEILTNNHVVEGSTSVRVRLNGTTAPIMAKVLATDAGNDLALIKLVNASGLTAATFADPESIAVGDPVVAVGYALALDGGPSVTSGIVSALNRTLTDSNGALDGLIQTDAAISSGNSGGPLINLNGQVVGINTAVANGDSSRAANNIGFAIGVAEVQRVAAQLRADAGGTVREQGYLGISLTDRQDGGAGAVIGEVQADSPAD
;
A
#
# COMPACT_ATOMS: atom_id res chain seq x y z
N VAL A 1 4.08 22.05 -1.94
CA VAL A 1 3.09 22.95 -2.54
C VAL A 1 3.11 24.22 -1.73
N LYS A 2 3.30 25.39 -2.35
CA LYS A 2 3.19 26.68 -1.63
C LYS A 2 1.75 26.84 -1.15
N PRO A 3 1.49 27.32 0.09
CA PRO A 3 0.14 27.48 0.63
C PRO A 3 -0.81 28.31 -0.25
N GLU A 4 -0.27 29.16 -1.08
CA GLU A 4 -1.00 30.07 -1.97
C GLU A 4 -1.69 29.36 -3.17
N ASN A 5 -1.33 28.12 -3.46
CA ASN A 5 -1.83 27.31 -4.59
C ASN A 5 -2.70 26.11 -4.19
N VAL A 6 -3.18 26.06 -2.95
CA VAL A 6 -4.14 25.02 -2.56
C VAL A 6 -5.45 25.25 -3.30
N GLY A 7 -5.87 24.28 -4.12
CA GLY A 7 -7.14 24.32 -4.86
C GLY A 7 -8.33 24.49 -3.92
N LYS A 8 -9.42 25.05 -4.45
CA LYS A 8 -10.64 25.35 -3.69
C LYS A 8 -11.54 24.12 -3.47
N THR A 9 -11.28 23.00 -4.14
CA THR A 9 -12.08 21.77 -4.03
C THR A 9 -11.66 20.95 -2.81
N ASP A 10 -12.57 20.12 -2.29
CA ASP A 10 -12.31 19.22 -1.17
C ASP A 10 -11.17 18.25 -1.51
N ILE A 11 -11.13 17.73 -2.74
CA ILE A 11 -10.06 16.87 -3.25
C ILE A 11 -8.70 17.57 -3.15
N ALA A 12 -8.61 18.82 -3.61
CA ALA A 12 -7.35 19.56 -3.58
C ALA A 12 -6.89 19.84 -2.14
N ARG A 13 -7.84 20.12 -1.22
CA ARG A 13 -7.52 20.29 0.21
C ARG A 13 -7.04 18.99 0.85
N ALA A 14 -7.72 17.88 0.58
CA ALA A 14 -7.31 16.56 1.09
C ALA A 14 -5.91 16.16 0.59
N ALA A 15 -5.64 16.34 -0.71
CA ALA A 15 -4.34 16.07 -1.30
C ALA A 15 -3.23 16.96 -0.70
N ALA A 16 -3.53 18.25 -0.46
CA ALA A 16 -2.57 19.16 0.18
C ALA A 16 -2.30 18.80 1.66
N ALA A 17 -3.32 18.31 2.37
CA ALA A 17 -3.19 17.90 3.76
C ALA A 17 -2.26 16.69 3.93
N ILE A 18 -2.36 15.68 3.04
CA ILE A 18 -1.53 14.48 3.11
C ILE A 18 -0.13 14.67 2.52
N ALA A 19 0.07 15.64 1.63
CA ALA A 19 1.31 15.84 0.88
C ALA A 19 2.60 15.88 1.74
N PRO A 20 2.63 16.49 2.96
CA PRO A 20 3.81 16.45 3.82
C PRO A 20 4.18 15.07 4.34
N SER A 21 3.23 14.12 4.31
CA SER A 21 3.38 12.76 4.83
C SER A 21 3.69 11.74 3.73
N ILE A 22 3.85 12.15 2.46
CA ILE A 22 4.10 11.25 1.33
C ILE A 22 5.52 11.44 0.82
N VAL A 23 6.12 10.34 0.42
CA VAL A 23 7.51 10.30 -0.06
C VAL A 23 7.62 9.44 -1.31
N THR A 24 8.61 9.73 -2.15
CA THR A 24 9.05 8.78 -3.18
C THR A 24 9.94 7.74 -2.55
N VAL A 25 9.70 6.47 -2.85
CA VAL A 25 10.56 5.35 -2.49
C VAL A 25 11.25 4.85 -3.75
N ASP A 26 12.57 4.88 -3.74
CA ASP A 26 13.46 4.47 -4.82
C ASP A 26 14.29 3.29 -4.31
N SER A 27 14.09 2.11 -4.86
CA SER A 27 14.79 0.89 -4.47
C SER A 27 15.60 0.34 -5.63
N LEU A 28 16.82 -0.08 -5.34
CA LEU A 28 17.74 -0.69 -6.28
C LEU A 28 17.92 -2.17 -5.92
N SER A 29 17.71 -3.04 -6.89
CA SER A 29 17.93 -4.49 -6.78
C SER A 29 18.86 -4.99 -7.89
N GLY A 30 19.23 -6.25 -7.84
CA GLY A 30 19.99 -6.89 -8.93
C GLY A 30 19.26 -6.94 -10.27
N SER A 31 17.92 -6.82 -10.26
CA SER A 31 17.05 -6.80 -11.46
C SER A 31 16.77 -5.39 -11.99
N GLY A 32 17.17 -4.33 -11.28
CA GLY A 32 16.95 -2.95 -11.70
C GLY A 32 16.45 -2.03 -10.60
N GLU A 33 15.94 -0.87 -11.01
CA GLU A 33 15.38 0.16 -10.14
C GLU A 33 13.85 0.03 -10.10
N SER A 34 13.28 0.09 -8.91
CA SER A 34 11.83 0.16 -8.68
C SER A 34 11.49 1.49 -8.01
N LEU A 35 10.42 2.12 -8.46
CA LEU A 35 9.95 3.39 -7.95
C LEU A 35 8.51 3.24 -7.46
N GLY A 36 8.26 3.76 -6.26
CA GLY A 36 6.95 3.76 -5.64
C GLY A 36 6.78 4.95 -4.72
N THR A 37 5.72 4.89 -3.96
CA THR A 37 5.36 5.89 -2.96
C THR A 37 5.43 5.26 -1.56
N GLY A 38 5.66 6.07 -0.54
CA GLY A 38 5.56 5.65 0.86
C GLY A 38 4.82 6.68 1.69
N ILE A 39 4.34 6.25 2.84
CA ILE A 39 3.58 7.05 3.81
C ILE A 39 4.37 7.13 5.10
N ILE A 40 4.73 8.35 5.53
CA ILE A 40 5.39 8.57 6.81
C ILE A 40 4.39 8.30 7.93
N VAL A 41 4.74 7.38 8.84
CA VAL A 41 3.87 6.95 9.94
C VAL A 41 4.39 7.35 11.32
N THR A 42 5.65 7.82 11.40
CA THR A 42 6.21 8.40 12.63
C THR A 42 7.07 9.63 12.32
N SER A 43 7.17 10.56 13.28
CA SER A 43 7.96 11.78 13.12
C SER A 43 9.47 11.55 13.05
N ASP A 44 9.95 10.37 13.40
CA ASP A 44 11.35 9.95 13.34
C ASP A 44 11.66 9.07 12.13
N GLY A 45 10.71 8.96 11.17
CA GLY A 45 10.93 8.45 9.83
C GLY A 45 10.64 6.97 9.61
N GLU A 46 9.69 6.36 10.33
CA GLU A 46 9.07 5.12 9.86
C GLU A 46 8.14 5.43 8.69
N ILE A 47 8.19 4.59 7.67
CA ILE A 47 7.43 4.72 6.44
C ILE A 47 6.85 3.36 6.09
N LEU A 48 5.56 3.33 5.77
CA LEU A 48 4.90 2.19 5.15
C LEU A 48 4.91 2.34 3.63
N THR A 49 5.16 1.25 2.93
CA THR A 49 5.08 1.13 1.47
C THR A 49 4.65 -0.29 1.10
N ASN A 50 4.50 -0.60 -0.17
CA ASN A 50 4.28 -1.99 -0.59
C ASN A 50 5.56 -2.82 -0.51
N ASN A 51 5.41 -4.13 -0.26
CA ASN A 51 6.52 -5.08 -0.27
C ASN A 51 7.17 -5.14 -1.66
N HIS A 52 6.39 -5.24 -2.74
CA HIS A 52 6.91 -5.33 -4.10
C HIS A 52 7.76 -4.12 -4.51
N VAL A 53 7.60 -2.96 -3.85
CA VAL A 53 8.43 -1.76 -4.10
C VAL A 53 9.86 -1.96 -3.57
N VAL A 54 10.05 -2.70 -2.48
CA VAL A 54 11.35 -2.88 -1.82
C VAL A 54 11.89 -4.30 -1.85
N GLU A 55 11.15 -5.23 -2.44
CA GLU A 55 11.51 -6.64 -2.51
C GLU A 55 12.86 -6.86 -3.21
N GLY A 56 13.74 -7.66 -2.61
CA GLY A 56 15.06 -7.97 -3.15
C GLY A 56 16.00 -6.76 -3.27
N SER A 57 15.64 -5.60 -2.68
CA SER A 57 16.45 -4.39 -2.77
C SER A 57 17.76 -4.53 -2.00
N THR A 58 18.85 -4.06 -2.60
CA THR A 58 20.15 -3.89 -1.98
C THR A 58 20.34 -2.50 -1.38
N SER A 59 19.53 -1.53 -1.84
CA SER A 59 19.54 -0.14 -1.39
C SER A 59 18.16 0.47 -1.54
N VAL A 60 17.72 1.19 -0.52
CA VAL A 60 16.47 1.96 -0.54
C VAL A 60 16.77 3.42 -0.23
N ARG A 61 16.27 4.31 -1.06
CA ARG A 61 16.38 5.76 -0.92
C ARG A 61 14.99 6.38 -0.92
N VAL A 62 14.84 7.44 -0.16
CA VAL A 62 13.56 8.14 -0.02
C VAL A 62 13.76 9.62 -0.30
N ARG A 63 12.87 10.21 -1.10
CA ARG A 63 12.84 11.67 -1.31
C ARG A 63 11.60 12.24 -0.65
N LEU A 64 11.82 13.18 0.27
CA LEU A 64 10.75 13.92 0.91
C LEU A 64 10.22 14.98 -0.07
N ASN A 65 8.90 15.08 -0.24
CA ASN A 65 8.24 16.05 -1.13
C ASN A 65 8.77 16.09 -2.57
N GLY A 66 9.41 15.01 -3.05
CA GLY A 66 9.90 14.87 -4.41
C GLY A 66 11.04 15.82 -4.84
N THR A 67 11.51 16.70 -3.98
CA THR A 67 12.44 17.80 -4.36
C THR A 67 13.77 17.81 -3.63
N THR A 68 13.92 17.05 -2.56
CA THR A 68 15.14 17.02 -1.75
C THR A 68 16.11 15.94 -2.22
N ALA A 69 17.36 16.06 -1.81
CA ALA A 69 18.33 14.99 -1.96
C ALA A 69 17.81 13.70 -1.30
N PRO A 70 18.02 12.54 -1.90
CA PRO A 70 17.53 11.28 -1.35
C PRO A 70 18.20 10.98 0.01
N ILE A 71 17.38 10.48 0.94
CA ILE A 71 17.83 9.99 2.26
C ILE A 71 17.85 8.47 2.20
N MET A 72 18.90 7.84 2.73
CA MET A 72 18.97 6.39 2.84
C MET A 72 17.92 5.88 3.82
N ALA A 73 17.30 4.77 3.46
CA ALA A 73 16.38 4.05 4.33
C ALA A 73 16.83 2.60 4.52
N LYS A 74 16.45 2.02 5.64
CA LYS A 74 16.61 0.59 5.93
C LYS A 74 15.26 -0.08 5.84
N VAL A 75 15.16 -1.22 5.19
CA VAL A 75 14.01 -2.10 5.30
C VAL A 75 14.08 -2.74 6.69
N LEU A 76 13.06 -2.50 7.52
CA LEU A 76 12.99 -3.06 8.87
C LEU A 76 12.32 -4.43 8.86
N ALA A 77 11.21 -4.55 8.15
CA ALA A 77 10.46 -5.80 8.00
C ALA A 77 9.59 -5.73 6.74
N THR A 78 9.23 -6.90 6.22
CA THR A 78 8.35 -7.05 5.06
C THR A 78 7.32 -8.14 5.31
N ASP A 79 6.15 -8.00 4.72
CA ASP A 79 5.09 -8.99 4.67
C ASP A 79 4.65 -9.15 3.21
N ALA A 80 5.18 -10.17 2.54
CA ALA A 80 4.88 -10.43 1.14
C ALA A 80 3.43 -10.89 0.93
N GLY A 81 2.84 -11.59 1.91
CA GLY A 81 1.46 -12.05 1.84
C GLY A 81 0.44 -10.93 1.87
N ASN A 82 0.75 -9.83 2.54
CA ASN A 82 -0.11 -8.64 2.61
C ASN A 82 0.43 -7.47 1.77
N ASP A 83 1.49 -7.68 0.99
CA ASP A 83 2.15 -6.68 0.15
C ASP A 83 2.49 -5.38 0.91
N LEU A 84 2.99 -5.49 2.14
CA LEU A 84 3.38 -4.35 2.97
C LEU A 84 4.83 -4.46 3.43
N ALA A 85 5.48 -3.31 3.55
CA ALA A 85 6.83 -3.17 4.08
C ALA A 85 6.94 -1.97 5.02
N LEU A 86 7.73 -2.12 6.07
CA LEU A 86 8.12 -1.05 6.98
C LEU A 86 9.59 -0.69 6.71
N ILE A 87 9.83 0.56 6.35
CA ILE A 87 11.18 1.09 6.15
C ILE A 87 11.45 2.24 7.13
N LYS A 88 12.71 2.50 7.42
CA LYS A 88 13.16 3.54 8.37
C LYS A 88 14.19 4.43 7.74
N LEU A 89 13.95 5.72 7.75
CA LEU A 89 14.93 6.72 7.36
C LEU A 89 16.10 6.77 8.34
N VAL A 90 17.28 6.96 7.80
CA VAL A 90 18.49 7.14 8.61
C VAL A 90 18.58 8.61 9.04
N ASN A 91 18.66 8.84 10.36
CA ASN A 91 18.85 10.17 10.95
C ASN A 91 17.75 11.20 10.58
N ALA A 92 16.49 10.77 10.53
CA ALA A 92 15.35 11.66 10.29
C ALA A 92 14.63 12.02 11.59
N SER A 93 14.08 13.22 11.66
CA SER A 93 13.25 13.71 12.77
C SER A 93 12.38 14.88 12.33
N GLY A 94 11.32 15.16 13.10
CA GLY A 94 10.43 16.29 12.84
C GLY A 94 9.57 16.14 11.59
N LEU A 95 9.38 14.91 11.11
CA LEU A 95 8.56 14.62 9.95
C LEU A 95 7.07 14.65 10.32
N THR A 96 6.23 14.97 9.33
CA THR A 96 4.78 14.94 9.48
C THR A 96 4.28 13.52 9.24
N ALA A 97 3.79 12.86 10.29
CA ALA A 97 3.15 11.57 10.18
C ALA A 97 1.73 11.69 9.62
N ALA A 98 1.32 10.74 8.79
CA ALA A 98 -0.05 10.65 8.28
C ALA A 98 -1.03 10.27 9.40
N THR A 99 -2.27 10.74 9.26
CA THR A 99 -3.39 10.32 10.11
C THR A 99 -4.19 9.25 9.37
N PHE A 100 -4.54 8.18 10.09
CA PHE A 100 -5.36 7.09 9.57
C PHE A 100 -6.83 7.31 9.95
N ALA A 101 -7.74 6.93 9.04
CA ALA A 101 -9.17 6.93 9.32
C ALA A 101 -9.54 5.77 10.27
N ASP A 102 -10.68 5.90 10.92
CA ASP A 102 -11.31 4.78 11.62
C ASP A 102 -11.82 3.76 10.57
N PRO A 103 -11.40 2.49 10.61
CA PRO A 103 -11.85 1.47 9.67
C PRO A 103 -13.37 1.35 9.57
N GLU A 104 -14.09 1.53 10.67
CA GLU A 104 -15.55 1.42 10.72
C GLU A 104 -16.27 2.62 10.08
N SER A 105 -15.55 3.72 9.83
CA SER A 105 -16.11 4.92 9.21
C SER A 105 -16.18 4.86 7.68
N ILE A 106 -15.68 3.78 7.04
CA ILE A 106 -15.53 3.69 5.60
C ILE A 106 -16.72 2.92 5.01
N ALA A 107 -17.41 3.53 4.05
CA ALA A 107 -18.57 2.94 3.39
C ALA A 107 -18.43 2.93 1.86
N VAL A 108 -19.12 1.99 1.20
CA VAL A 108 -19.24 1.96 -0.25
C VAL A 108 -19.97 3.24 -0.72
N GLY A 109 -19.40 3.90 -1.71
CA GLY A 109 -19.86 5.19 -2.24
C GLY A 109 -19.13 6.40 -1.66
N ASP A 110 -18.32 6.23 -0.59
CA ASP A 110 -17.52 7.33 -0.05
C ASP A 110 -16.51 7.84 -1.08
N PRO A 111 -16.36 9.18 -1.21
CA PRO A 111 -15.36 9.76 -2.08
C PRO A 111 -13.96 9.51 -1.54
N VAL A 112 -13.04 9.07 -2.41
CA VAL A 112 -11.65 8.81 -2.08
C VAL A 112 -10.71 9.45 -3.09
N VAL A 113 -9.47 9.69 -2.65
CA VAL A 113 -8.41 10.30 -3.44
C VAL A 113 -7.17 9.43 -3.31
N ALA A 114 -6.67 8.93 -4.44
CA ALA A 114 -5.39 8.24 -4.49
C ALA A 114 -4.27 9.25 -4.78
N VAL A 115 -3.20 9.18 -4.01
CA VAL A 115 -2.07 10.12 -4.10
C VAL A 115 -0.77 9.35 -4.16
N GLY A 116 0.15 9.77 -5.05
CA GLY A 116 1.47 9.14 -5.14
C GLY A 116 2.33 9.72 -6.26
N TYR A 117 3.57 9.30 -6.33
CA TYR A 117 4.55 9.79 -7.30
C TYR A 117 4.55 8.91 -8.57
N ALA A 118 3.47 9.00 -9.35
CA ALA A 118 3.32 8.23 -10.58
C ALA A 118 4.46 8.52 -11.57
N LEU A 119 5.05 7.45 -12.13
CA LEU A 119 6.08 7.50 -13.19
C LEU A 119 7.35 8.30 -12.84
N ALA A 120 7.61 8.58 -11.57
CA ALA A 120 8.78 9.35 -11.11
C ALA A 120 8.97 10.71 -11.85
N LEU A 121 7.88 11.29 -12.30
CA LEU A 121 7.92 12.58 -13.01
C LEU A 121 8.31 13.69 -12.03
N ASP A 122 9.08 14.65 -12.53
CA ASP A 122 9.40 15.85 -11.79
C ASP A 122 8.12 16.63 -11.46
N GLY A 123 8.02 17.11 -10.23
CA GLY A 123 6.86 17.85 -9.75
C GLY A 123 6.33 17.31 -8.42
N GLY A 124 5.08 17.59 -8.14
CA GLY A 124 4.39 17.05 -6.97
C GLY A 124 3.80 15.66 -7.22
N PRO A 125 3.22 15.03 -6.19
CA PRO A 125 2.50 13.77 -6.35
C PRO A 125 1.32 13.92 -7.31
N SER A 126 1.05 12.87 -8.09
CA SER A 126 -0.16 12.74 -8.88
C SER A 126 -1.35 12.50 -7.96
N VAL A 127 -2.51 13.05 -8.32
CA VAL A 127 -3.76 12.96 -7.58
C VAL A 127 -4.84 12.45 -8.51
N THR A 128 -5.46 11.34 -8.15
CA THR A 128 -6.65 10.81 -8.83
C THR A 128 -7.79 10.67 -7.84
N SER A 129 -9.04 10.74 -8.27
CA SER A 129 -10.20 10.65 -7.39
C SER A 129 -11.23 9.67 -7.92
N GLY A 130 -11.98 9.09 -7.02
CA GLY A 130 -13.05 8.15 -7.27
C GLY A 130 -13.86 7.92 -6.01
N ILE A 131 -14.46 6.75 -5.90
CA ILE A 131 -15.23 6.32 -4.74
C ILE A 131 -14.72 4.96 -4.22
N VAL A 132 -15.11 4.60 -3.03
CA VAL A 132 -15.08 3.23 -2.56
C VAL A 132 -16.11 2.43 -3.34
N SER A 133 -15.68 1.60 -4.29
CA SER A 133 -16.58 0.78 -5.12
C SER A 133 -17.03 -0.49 -4.41
N ALA A 134 -16.15 -1.07 -3.57
CA ALA A 134 -16.45 -2.22 -2.71
C ALA A 134 -15.43 -2.32 -1.57
N LEU A 135 -15.80 -3.05 -0.53
CA LEU A 135 -14.97 -3.35 0.64
C LEU A 135 -14.73 -4.87 0.76
N ASN A 136 -13.69 -5.22 1.52
CA ASN A 136 -13.35 -6.60 1.87
C ASN A 136 -13.18 -7.51 0.64
N ARG A 137 -12.54 -6.99 -0.42
CA ARG A 137 -12.19 -7.79 -1.59
C ARG A 137 -10.96 -8.65 -1.30
N THR A 138 -10.96 -9.84 -1.90
CA THR A 138 -9.81 -10.73 -1.95
C THR A 138 -9.35 -10.85 -3.39
N LEU A 139 -8.05 -10.67 -3.61
CA LEU A 139 -7.39 -10.97 -4.88
C LEU A 139 -6.44 -12.14 -4.68
N THR A 140 -6.56 -13.14 -5.53
CA THR A 140 -5.68 -14.31 -5.48
C THR A 140 -4.78 -14.30 -6.72
N ASP A 141 -3.49 -14.42 -6.50
CA ASP A 141 -2.48 -14.59 -7.55
C ASP A 141 -1.55 -15.78 -7.24
N SER A 142 -0.47 -15.92 -8.03
CA SER A 142 0.53 -16.98 -7.81
C SER A 142 1.30 -16.86 -6.48
N ASN A 143 1.25 -15.71 -5.82
CA ASN A 143 1.97 -15.43 -4.58
C ASN A 143 1.09 -15.59 -3.34
N GLY A 144 -0.22 -15.81 -3.53
CA GLY A 144 -1.18 -15.99 -2.44
C GLY A 144 -2.46 -15.20 -2.61
N ALA A 145 -3.17 -14.99 -1.49
CA ALA A 145 -4.38 -14.20 -1.42
C ALA A 145 -4.11 -12.90 -0.67
N LEU A 146 -4.46 -11.78 -1.30
CA LEU A 146 -4.42 -10.45 -0.70
C LEU A 146 -5.83 -10.09 -0.25
N ASP A 147 -6.05 -10.03 1.05
CA ASP A 147 -7.36 -9.84 1.66
C ASP A 147 -7.60 -8.42 2.16
N GLY A 148 -8.85 -8.12 2.54
CA GLY A 148 -9.21 -6.83 3.15
C GLY A 148 -9.04 -5.63 2.23
N LEU A 149 -9.13 -5.83 0.91
CA LEU A 149 -8.92 -4.78 -0.07
C LEU A 149 -10.14 -3.88 -0.21
N ILE A 150 -9.88 -2.59 -0.39
CA ILE A 150 -10.81 -1.59 -0.89
C ILE A 150 -10.69 -1.58 -2.41
N GLN A 151 -11.82 -1.79 -3.11
CA GLN A 151 -11.92 -1.55 -4.54
C GLN A 151 -12.33 -0.10 -4.78
N THR A 152 -11.69 0.57 -5.74
CA THR A 152 -11.99 1.96 -6.12
C THR A 152 -11.94 2.13 -7.63
N ASP A 153 -12.65 3.11 -8.17
CA ASP A 153 -12.54 3.59 -9.55
C ASP A 153 -11.55 4.76 -9.70
N ALA A 154 -10.96 5.24 -8.59
CA ALA A 154 -9.80 6.12 -8.66
C ALA A 154 -8.67 5.41 -9.42
N ALA A 155 -8.05 6.10 -10.37
CA ALA A 155 -6.99 5.50 -11.18
C ALA A 155 -5.76 5.15 -10.31
N ILE A 156 -5.49 3.85 -10.16
CA ILE A 156 -4.29 3.30 -9.54
C ILE A 156 -3.35 2.85 -10.65
N SER A 157 -2.10 3.25 -10.58
CA SER A 157 -1.07 2.95 -11.58
C SER A 157 0.30 2.78 -10.93
N SER A 158 1.26 2.27 -11.71
CA SER A 158 2.66 2.18 -11.27
C SER A 158 3.16 3.54 -10.78
N GLY A 159 3.80 3.55 -9.62
CA GLY A 159 4.33 4.74 -8.96
C GLY A 159 3.43 5.32 -7.88
N ASN A 160 2.09 5.17 -7.91
CA ASN A 160 1.29 5.47 -6.74
C ASN A 160 1.12 4.26 -5.78
N SER A 161 1.65 3.09 -6.15
CA SER A 161 1.80 1.92 -5.26
C SER A 161 2.58 2.29 -4.00
N GLY A 162 2.08 1.87 -2.84
CA GLY A 162 2.61 2.24 -1.53
C GLY A 162 2.17 3.61 -1.03
N GLY A 163 1.55 4.42 -1.88
CA GLY A 163 0.95 5.70 -1.51
C GLY A 163 -0.45 5.55 -0.91
N PRO A 164 -0.97 6.62 -0.28
CA PRO A 164 -2.26 6.55 0.38
C PRO A 164 -3.44 6.65 -0.59
N LEU A 165 -4.49 5.88 -0.28
CA LEU A 165 -5.87 6.20 -0.59
C LEU A 165 -6.42 6.97 0.61
N ILE A 166 -6.95 8.17 0.41
CA ILE A 166 -7.41 9.05 1.50
C ILE A 166 -8.89 9.42 1.34
N ASN A 167 -9.55 9.75 2.46
CA ASN A 167 -10.84 10.41 2.45
C ASN A 167 -10.69 11.94 2.22
N LEU A 168 -11.79 12.66 2.13
CA LEU A 168 -11.78 14.13 1.91
C LEU A 168 -11.24 14.93 3.11
N ASN A 169 -11.05 14.30 4.28
CA ASN A 169 -10.39 14.89 5.43
C ASN A 169 -8.85 14.73 5.38
N GLY A 170 -8.30 14.09 4.34
CA GLY A 170 -6.88 13.79 4.22
C GLY A 170 -6.40 12.63 5.09
N GLN A 171 -7.31 11.82 5.64
CA GLN A 171 -6.98 10.64 6.43
C GLN A 171 -6.83 9.41 5.54
N VAL A 172 -5.84 8.57 5.83
CA VAL A 172 -5.55 7.35 5.09
C VAL A 172 -6.63 6.31 5.36
N VAL A 173 -7.34 5.88 4.30
CA VAL A 173 -8.30 4.79 4.32
C VAL A 173 -7.71 3.47 3.80
N GLY A 174 -6.58 3.54 3.09
CA GLY A 174 -5.85 2.38 2.59
C GLY A 174 -4.51 2.74 1.97
N ILE A 175 -3.75 1.72 1.58
CA ILE A 175 -2.49 1.85 0.83
C ILE A 175 -2.72 1.31 -0.59
N ASN A 176 -2.53 2.15 -1.60
CA ASN A 176 -2.69 1.79 -3.00
C ASN A 176 -1.75 0.63 -3.34
N THR A 177 -2.28 -0.40 -3.98
CA THR A 177 -1.49 -1.49 -4.52
C THR A 177 -1.84 -1.69 -5.98
N ALA A 178 -0.83 -1.60 -6.87
CA ALA A 178 -0.99 -2.00 -8.24
C ALA A 178 -0.87 -3.52 -8.28
N VAL A 179 -1.98 -4.20 -8.23
CA VAL A 179 -1.98 -5.65 -8.42
C VAL A 179 -1.53 -5.91 -9.85
N ALA A 180 -0.38 -6.58 -9.97
CA ALA A 180 0.09 -7.04 -11.26
C ALA A 180 -1.00 -7.98 -11.83
N ASN A 181 -1.71 -7.52 -12.85
CA ASN A 181 -2.72 -8.33 -13.52
C ASN A 181 -2.03 -9.54 -14.15
N GLY A 182 -2.21 -10.70 -13.56
CA GLY A 182 -1.67 -11.96 -14.06
C GLY A 182 -2.24 -12.38 -15.42
N ASP A 183 -3.13 -11.61 -16.00
CA ASP A 183 -3.65 -11.83 -17.35
C ASP A 183 -3.98 -10.48 -18.00
N SER A 184 -3.09 -10.04 -18.89
CA SER A 184 -3.24 -8.83 -19.71
C SER A 184 -4.52 -8.80 -20.56
N SER A 185 -5.25 -9.93 -20.67
CA SER A 185 -6.53 -10.03 -21.37
C SER A 185 -7.73 -9.57 -20.53
N ARG A 186 -7.56 -9.32 -19.22
CA ARG A 186 -8.61 -8.90 -18.28
C ARG A 186 -8.29 -7.59 -17.54
N ALA A 187 -7.46 -6.72 -18.09
CA ALA A 187 -7.29 -5.38 -17.55
C ALA A 187 -8.64 -4.65 -17.60
N ALA A 188 -9.39 -4.74 -16.51
CA ALA A 188 -10.64 -3.99 -16.35
C ALA A 188 -10.25 -2.53 -16.15
N ASN A 189 -10.57 -1.67 -17.12
CA ASN A 189 -10.40 -0.23 -16.97
C ASN A 189 -11.22 0.26 -15.78
N ASN A 190 -10.64 1.17 -14.98
CA ASN A 190 -11.27 1.79 -13.82
C ASN A 190 -11.54 0.85 -12.64
N ILE A 191 -10.70 -0.16 -12.42
CA ILE A 191 -10.70 -0.94 -11.19
C ILE A 191 -9.31 -0.84 -10.56
N GLY A 192 -9.24 -0.15 -9.43
CA GLY A 192 -8.07 -0.04 -8.58
C GLY A 192 -8.30 -0.73 -7.24
N PHE A 193 -7.22 -1.07 -6.57
CA PHE A 193 -7.26 -1.69 -5.24
C PHE A 193 -6.32 -0.98 -4.28
N ALA A 194 -6.74 -0.93 -3.02
CA ALA A 194 -5.90 -0.50 -1.91
C ALA A 194 -6.07 -1.47 -0.74
N ILE A 195 -5.00 -1.75 -0.02
CA ILE A 195 -5.02 -2.51 1.23
C ILE A 195 -5.75 -1.64 2.25
N GLY A 196 -6.88 -2.12 2.78
CA GLY A 196 -7.72 -1.35 3.68
C GLY A 196 -7.04 -1.01 5.01
N VAL A 197 -7.42 0.11 5.61
CA VAL A 197 -6.75 0.65 6.81
C VAL A 197 -6.75 -0.33 7.98
N ALA A 198 -7.78 -1.15 8.17
CA ALA A 198 -7.81 -2.18 9.21
C ALA A 198 -6.65 -3.16 9.05
N GLU A 199 -6.44 -3.65 7.83
CA GLU A 199 -5.36 -4.56 7.49
C GLU A 199 -4.00 -3.88 7.61
N VAL A 200 -3.88 -2.64 7.10
CA VAL A 200 -2.66 -1.83 7.23
C VAL A 200 -2.24 -1.69 8.69
N GLN A 201 -3.16 -1.37 9.60
CA GLN A 201 -2.85 -1.20 11.03
C GLN A 201 -2.43 -2.52 11.69
N ARG A 202 -3.12 -3.62 11.35
CA ARG A 202 -2.81 -4.95 11.86
C ARG A 202 -1.40 -5.38 11.44
N VAL A 203 -1.10 -5.27 10.13
CA VAL A 203 0.20 -5.68 9.57
C VAL A 203 1.32 -4.75 10.02
N ALA A 204 1.09 -3.43 10.09
CA ALA A 204 2.09 -2.48 10.58
C ALA A 204 2.51 -2.75 12.03
N ALA A 205 1.56 -3.16 12.90
CA ALA A 205 1.89 -3.56 14.26
C ALA A 205 2.77 -4.82 14.28
N GLN A 206 2.50 -5.79 13.41
CA GLN A 206 3.33 -7.00 13.25
C GLN A 206 4.72 -6.67 12.71
N LEU A 207 4.82 -5.88 11.64
CA LEU A 207 6.10 -5.46 11.06
C LEU A 207 7.01 -4.75 12.08
N ARG A 208 6.42 -3.94 12.99
CA ARG A 208 7.18 -3.32 14.08
C ARG A 208 7.69 -4.34 15.09
N ALA A 209 6.88 -5.36 15.42
CA ALA A 209 7.30 -6.43 16.31
C ALA A 209 8.44 -7.25 15.69
N ASP A 210 8.35 -7.56 14.40
CA ASP A 210 9.36 -8.31 13.66
C ASP A 210 10.67 -7.50 13.51
N ALA A 211 10.59 -6.19 13.30
CA ALA A 211 11.73 -5.28 13.30
C ALA A 211 12.50 -5.27 14.64
N GLY A 212 11.81 -5.56 15.74
CA GLY A 212 12.41 -5.75 17.08
C GLY A 212 13.12 -7.10 17.28
N GLY A 213 13.20 -7.95 16.24
CA GLY A 213 13.90 -9.25 16.29
C GLY A 213 13.01 -10.44 16.63
N THR A 214 11.69 -10.24 16.68
CA THR A 214 10.74 -11.34 16.84
C THR A 214 10.35 -11.86 15.46
N VAL A 215 11.09 -12.80 14.91
CA VAL A 215 10.71 -13.50 13.68
C VAL A 215 9.53 -14.39 14.01
N ARG A 216 8.36 -14.10 13.48
CA ARG A 216 7.24 -15.02 13.46
C ARG A 216 7.34 -15.88 12.21
N GLU A 217 7.44 -17.18 12.39
CA GLU A 217 7.21 -18.12 11.30
C GLU A 217 5.72 -17.99 10.91
N GLN A 218 5.45 -17.59 9.67
CA GLN A 218 4.08 -17.65 9.14
C GLN A 218 3.64 -19.10 9.11
N GLY A 219 2.49 -19.39 9.70
CA GLY A 219 1.92 -20.72 9.67
C GLY A 219 1.56 -21.08 8.23
N TYR A 220 2.22 -22.09 7.70
CA TYR A 220 1.92 -22.65 6.38
C TYR A 220 1.08 -23.91 6.56
N LEU A 221 -0.09 -23.96 5.96
CA LEU A 221 -0.97 -25.14 6.00
C LEU A 221 -0.78 -26.07 4.80
N GLY A 222 -0.32 -25.53 3.67
CA GLY A 222 -0.14 -26.30 2.44
C GLY A 222 -1.46 -26.68 1.77
N ILE A 223 -2.44 -25.80 1.81
CA ILE A 223 -3.73 -25.96 1.13
C ILE A 223 -3.90 -24.89 0.06
N SER A 224 -4.56 -25.25 -1.04
CA SER A 224 -5.13 -24.29 -1.97
C SER A 224 -6.63 -24.15 -1.75
N LEU A 225 -7.16 -22.93 -1.90
CA LEU A 225 -8.58 -22.66 -1.77
C LEU A 225 -9.20 -22.42 -3.15
N THR A 226 -10.43 -22.86 -3.33
CA THR A 226 -11.24 -22.59 -4.52
C THR A 226 -12.58 -21.99 -4.13
N ASP A 227 -13.17 -21.23 -5.05
CA ASP A 227 -14.49 -20.66 -4.85
C ASP A 227 -15.55 -21.77 -4.84
N ARG A 228 -16.52 -21.63 -3.97
CA ARG A 228 -17.70 -22.48 -3.97
C ARG A 228 -18.54 -22.24 -5.21
N GLN A 229 -18.91 -23.32 -5.89
CA GLN A 229 -19.78 -23.26 -7.09
C GLN A 229 -21.28 -23.28 -6.73
N ASP A 230 -21.62 -23.53 -5.45
CA ASP A 230 -23.00 -23.68 -4.97
C ASP A 230 -23.60 -22.42 -4.34
N GLY A 231 -22.85 -21.30 -4.33
CA GLY A 231 -23.29 -20.02 -3.75
C GLY A 231 -23.35 -19.98 -2.22
N GLY A 232 -22.86 -21.02 -1.53
CA GLY A 232 -22.77 -21.07 -0.08
C GLY A 232 -21.64 -20.20 0.47
N ALA A 233 -21.69 -19.87 1.76
CA ALA A 233 -20.62 -19.17 2.45
C ALA A 233 -19.46 -20.14 2.78
N GLY A 234 -18.21 -19.59 2.77
CA GLY A 234 -16.99 -20.30 3.08
C GLY A 234 -16.18 -20.69 1.84
N ALA A 235 -14.93 -21.13 2.05
CA ALA A 235 -14.02 -21.60 1.02
C ALA A 235 -14.03 -23.14 0.94
N VAL A 236 -13.70 -23.66 -0.24
CA VAL A 236 -13.46 -25.10 -0.46
C VAL A 236 -11.97 -25.31 -0.57
N ILE A 237 -11.44 -26.32 0.13
CA ILE A 237 -10.06 -26.77 -0.06
C ILE A 237 -10.00 -27.45 -1.42
N GLY A 238 -9.28 -26.85 -2.37
CA GLY A 238 -9.09 -27.36 -3.71
C GLY A 238 -8.01 -28.43 -3.77
N GLU A 239 -6.92 -28.24 -3.03
CA GLU A 239 -5.78 -29.15 -3.00
C GLU A 239 -5.09 -29.08 -1.64
N VAL A 240 -4.56 -30.21 -1.19
CA VAL A 240 -3.63 -30.31 -0.07
C VAL A 240 -2.27 -30.71 -0.64
N GLN A 241 -1.23 -29.96 -0.32
CA GLN A 241 0.13 -30.27 -0.78
C GLN A 241 0.70 -31.42 0.05
N ALA A 242 1.30 -32.38 -0.63
CA ALA A 242 1.96 -33.51 0.04
C ALA A 242 3.09 -33.01 0.96
N ASP A 243 3.28 -33.70 2.08
CA ASP A 243 4.25 -33.35 3.11
C ASP A 243 4.03 -31.97 3.78
N SER A 244 2.80 -31.41 3.70
CA SER A 244 2.43 -30.16 4.37
C SER A 244 1.73 -30.45 5.71
N PRO A 245 1.59 -29.43 6.60
CA PRO A 245 0.87 -29.59 7.87
C PRO A 245 -0.61 -29.99 7.75
N ALA A 246 -1.20 -29.83 6.57
CA ALA A 246 -2.59 -30.20 6.29
C ALA A 246 -2.74 -31.59 5.67
N ASP A 247 -1.64 -32.29 5.32
CA ASP A 247 -1.62 -33.61 4.70
C ASP A 247 -1.90 -34.76 5.70
#